data_d85d98ede6c8fc6f2a462ed2c6d8ddd5
#
_entry.id   d85d98ede6c8fc6f2a462ed2c6d8ddd5
#
_cell.length_a   1.000
_cell.length_b   1.000
_cell.length_c   1.000
_cell.angle_alpha   90.00
_cell.angle_beta   90.00
_cell.angle_gamma   90.00
#
_symmetry.space_group_name_H-M   'P 1'
#
loop_
_entity.id
_entity.type
_entity.pdbx_description
1 polymer ?
#
loop_
_entity_poly.entity_id
_entity_poly.type
_entity_poly.pdbx_seq_one_letter_code
_entity_poly.pdbx_strand_id
1 'polypeptide(L)'
;AIRSRGLGDVYKRQIVDVLVQTDDSFLTEHGLQKGGMALIDEQQAETLYTASGPGLETSGGSVANTMVGIAQLGGRAGFIGRVRNDQLGGIFSHDIRAVGARFDTPAATTGATTARCLIYVTPDAERTMCTFLGASTQLEPDDLDLSMVRDTKVLYLEGYLWDSPAAKRAFIAAAEVCREAGGQVALSLSDGFCVDRHRESFLELVNGHVDVLFANEVEIKSLYETDDFETALEKVGGCCSVIAITRGGEGSVVLSGDQRWNIGIFGLGELVDTTGAG
;
A
#
# COMPACT_ATOMS: atom_id res chain seq x y z
N ALA A 1 30.03 -9.92 13.09
CA ALA A 1 29.03 -9.77 12.03
C ALA A 1 27.66 -9.69 12.68
N ILE A 2 27.09 -8.50 12.71
CA ILE A 2 25.67 -8.32 13.09
C ILE A 2 24.86 -8.92 11.92
N ARG A 3 24.36 -10.13 12.08
CA ARG A 3 23.35 -10.66 11.18
C ARG A 3 22.08 -9.85 11.42
N SER A 4 21.84 -8.84 10.59
CA SER A 4 20.55 -8.17 10.55
C SER A 4 19.51 -9.21 10.14
N ARG A 5 18.70 -9.68 11.07
CA ARG A 5 17.45 -10.35 10.75
C ARG A 5 16.61 -9.31 10.05
N GLY A 6 16.13 -9.61 8.85
CA GLY A 6 15.55 -8.62 7.95
C GLY A 6 14.32 -7.92 8.50
N LEU A 7 14.09 -6.72 8.01
CA LEU A 7 12.84 -6.01 8.10
C LEU A 7 11.80 -6.70 7.18
N GLY A 8 10.68 -6.93 7.67
CA GLY A 8 9.32 -7.13 7.29
C GLY A 8 8.90 -7.76 5.97
N ASP A 9 7.99 -8.67 6.09
CA ASP A 9 7.09 -9.14 5.04
C ASP A 9 5.81 -8.28 5.05
N VAL A 10 5.24 -8.04 3.87
CA VAL A 10 4.19 -7.07 3.72
C VAL A 10 3.06 -7.55 2.82
N TYR A 11 1.84 -7.27 3.25
CA TYR A 11 0.62 -7.57 2.52
C TYR A 11 0.07 -6.34 1.83
N LYS A 12 -0.06 -6.37 0.48
CA LYS A 12 -0.63 -5.27 -0.28
C LYS A 12 -1.20 -5.60 -1.64
N ARG A 13 -1.94 -4.60 -2.18
CA ARG A 13 -2.26 -4.51 -3.61
C ARG A 13 -0.97 -4.45 -4.40
N GLN A 14 -0.65 -5.52 -5.11
CA GLN A 14 0.30 -5.51 -6.18
C GLN A 14 -0.39 -4.95 -7.42
N ILE A 15 0.21 -3.94 -7.99
CA ILE A 15 -0.33 -3.25 -9.16
C ILE A 15 0.80 -3.01 -10.16
N VAL A 16 0.50 -3.08 -11.43
CA VAL A 16 1.41 -2.61 -12.47
C VAL A 16 0.91 -1.26 -12.96
N ASP A 17 1.76 -0.27 -12.86
CA ASP A 17 1.52 1.06 -13.40
C ASP A 17 1.86 1.06 -14.88
N VAL A 18 0.91 1.49 -15.72
CA VAL A 18 1.06 1.62 -17.16
C VAL A 18 1.00 3.10 -17.50
N LEU A 19 2.16 3.71 -17.73
CA LEU A 19 2.25 5.13 -18.06
C LEU A 19 2.13 5.32 -19.57
N VAL A 20 1.13 6.08 -19.98
CA VAL A 20 0.84 6.38 -21.39
C VAL A 20 0.84 7.88 -21.60
N GLN A 21 1.65 8.36 -22.56
CA GLN A 21 1.54 9.74 -23.04
C GLN A 21 0.34 9.85 -23.96
N THR A 22 -0.53 10.78 -23.69
CA THR A 22 -1.76 10.96 -24.44
C THR A 22 -2.14 12.45 -24.54
N ASP A 23 -3.25 12.75 -25.19
CA ASP A 23 -3.82 14.08 -25.30
C ASP A 23 -5.23 14.17 -24.69
N ASP A 24 -5.77 15.39 -24.60
CA ASP A 24 -7.09 15.63 -24.02
C ASP A 24 -8.23 15.00 -24.86
N SER A 25 -8.00 14.75 -26.15
CA SER A 25 -9.00 14.10 -27.02
C SER A 25 -9.22 12.67 -26.62
N PHE A 26 -8.17 11.92 -26.28
CA PHE A 26 -8.27 10.55 -25.79
C PHE A 26 -9.08 10.49 -24.48
N LEU A 27 -8.80 11.40 -23.54
CA LEU A 27 -9.53 11.45 -22.27
C LEU A 27 -11.03 11.71 -22.51
N THR A 28 -11.34 12.64 -23.41
CA THR A 28 -12.72 13.00 -23.75
C THR A 28 -13.44 11.86 -24.45
N GLU A 29 -12.80 11.19 -25.42
CA GLU A 29 -13.35 10.05 -26.16
C GLU A 29 -13.73 8.89 -25.24
N HIS A 30 -12.92 8.65 -24.22
CA HIS A 30 -13.13 7.57 -23.24
C HIS A 30 -13.89 8.02 -21.98
N GLY A 31 -14.37 9.26 -21.92
CA GLY A 31 -15.14 9.80 -20.79
C GLY A 31 -14.36 9.89 -19.48
N LEU A 32 -13.03 10.07 -19.56
CA LEU A 32 -12.16 10.17 -18.41
C LEU A 32 -12.08 11.61 -17.90
N GLN A 33 -12.21 11.78 -16.58
CA GLN A 33 -12.06 13.09 -15.95
C GLN A 33 -10.56 13.40 -15.78
N LYS A 34 -10.08 14.40 -16.54
CA LYS A 34 -8.69 14.85 -16.46
C LYS A 34 -8.28 15.20 -15.03
N GLY A 35 -7.09 14.77 -14.63
CA GLY A 35 -6.55 14.99 -13.29
C GLY A 35 -7.19 14.14 -12.19
N GLY A 36 -8.17 13.30 -12.54
CA GLY A 36 -8.90 12.45 -11.61
C GLY A 36 -8.31 11.06 -11.44
N MET A 37 -8.78 10.37 -10.40
CA MET A 37 -8.57 8.94 -10.20
C MET A 37 -9.93 8.24 -10.17
N ALA A 38 -10.09 7.19 -10.98
CA ALA A 38 -11.28 6.37 -11.02
C ALA A 38 -10.94 4.89 -10.82
N LEU A 39 -11.77 4.20 -10.04
CA LEU A 39 -11.77 2.73 -10.03
C LEU A 39 -12.60 2.25 -11.21
N ILE A 40 -12.04 1.31 -11.97
CA ILE A 40 -12.65 0.72 -13.15
C ILE A 40 -12.76 -0.79 -13.03
N ASP A 41 -13.66 -1.39 -13.78
CA ASP A 41 -13.80 -2.84 -13.87
C ASP A 41 -12.80 -3.47 -14.86
N GLU A 42 -12.77 -4.81 -14.92
CA GLU A 42 -11.84 -5.55 -15.78
C GLU A 42 -12.07 -5.27 -17.27
N GLN A 43 -13.32 -5.14 -17.70
CA GLN A 43 -13.67 -4.88 -19.09
C GLN A 43 -13.23 -3.46 -19.53
N GLN A 44 -13.48 -2.49 -18.67
CA GLN A 44 -13.03 -1.10 -18.89
C GLN A 44 -11.49 -1.04 -18.93
N ALA A 45 -10.83 -1.73 -18.00
CA ALA A 45 -9.37 -1.80 -17.96
C ALA A 45 -8.78 -2.40 -19.23
N GLU A 46 -9.37 -3.47 -19.76
CA GLU A 46 -8.94 -4.11 -21.01
C GLU A 46 -9.20 -3.22 -22.22
N THR A 47 -10.37 -2.59 -22.27
CA THR A 47 -10.73 -1.65 -23.34
C THR A 47 -9.76 -0.47 -23.41
N LEU A 48 -9.51 0.16 -22.27
CA LEU A 48 -8.60 1.30 -22.16
C LEU A 48 -7.16 0.91 -22.47
N TYR A 49 -6.70 -0.24 -21.96
CA TYR A 49 -5.36 -0.74 -22.23
C TYR A 49 -5.13 -1.01 -23.71
N THR A 50 -6.11 -1.64 -24.37
CA THR A 50 -6.06 -1.93 -25.82
C THR A 50 -6.12 -0.66 -26.67
N ALA A 51 -6.91 0.33 -26.27
CA ALA A 51 -7.02 1.61 -26.97
C ALA A 51 -5.80 2.51 -26.74
N SER A 52 -5.03 2.26 -25.70
CA SER A 52 -3.83 3.04 -25.36
C SER A 52 -2.73 2.82 -26.40
N GLY A 53 -1.95 3.87 -26.66
CA GLY A 53 -0.69 3.76 -27.38
C GLY A 53 0.36 3.00 -26.58
N PRO A 54 1.60 2.94 -27.06
CA PRO A 54 2.71 2.34 -26.33
C PRO A 54 2.88 2.99 -24.95
N GLY A 55 2.91 2.17 -23.90
CA GLY A 55 3.07 2.60 -22.51
C GLY A 55 4.29 1.99 -21.86
N LEU A 56 4.76 2.62 -20.79
CA LEU A 56 5.79 2.08 -19.92
C LEU A 56 5.09 1.29 -18.80
N GLU A 57 5.32 -0.01 -18.77
CA GLU A 57 4.84 -0.89 -17.71
C GLU A 57 5.91 -1.02 -16.62
N THR A 58 5.54 -0.73 -15.39
CA THR A 58 6.44 -0.82 -14.24
C THR A 58 5.68 -1.30 -13.01
N SER A 59 6.33 -2.11 -12.21
CA SER A 59 5.74 -2.56 -10.95
C SER A 59 5.54 -1.36 -10.02
N GLY A 60 4.36 -1.26 -9.46
CA GLY A 60 3.93 -0.18 -8.58
C GLY A 60 3.24 -0.69 -7.33
N GLY A 61 2.68 0.25 -6.64
CA GLY A 61 2.02 0.02 -5.38
C GLY A 61 2.87 0.45 -4.17
N SER A 62 2.27 1.16 -3.16
CA SER A 62 3.01 1.81 -2.08
C SER A 62 3.88 0.84 -1.31
N VAL A 63 3.42 -0.39 -1.06
CA VAL A 63 4.22 -1.35 -0.31
C VAL A 63 5.26 -2.07 -1.17
N ALA A 64 4.96 -2.40 -2.41
CA ALA A 64 6.01 -2.89 -3.31
C ALA A 64 7.15 -1.85 -3.36
N ASN A 65 6.82 -0.57 -3.48
CA ASN A 65 7.80 0.52 -3.43
C ASN A 65 8.53 0.59 -2.07
N THR A 66 7.83 0.34 -0.96
CA THR A 66 8.46 0.26 0.37
C THR A 66 9.45 -0.91 0.45
N MET A 67 9.10 -2.08 -0.10
CA MET A 67 10.00 -3.24 -0.14
C MET A 67 11.21 -2.99 -1.04
N VAL A 68 11.01 -2.33 -2.17
CA VAL A 68 12.10 -1.87 -3.04
C VAL A 68 13.04 -0.94 -2.27
N GLY A 69 12.49 0.05 -1.56
CA GLY A 69 13.29 0.98 -0.73
C GLY A 69 14.10 0.26 0.35
N ILE A 70 13.49 -0.68 1.07
CA ILE A 70 14.17 -1.50 2.09
C ILE A 70 15.30 -2.32 1.47
N ALA A 71 15.04 -2.97 0.33
CA ALA A 71 16.05 -3.78 -0.36
C ALA A 71 17.22 -2.92 -0.86
N GLN A 72 16.95 -1.75 -1.44
CA GLN A 72 17.97 -0.80 -1.90
C GLN A 72 18.83 -0.23 -0.76
N LEU A 73 18.24 -0.11 0.44
CA LEU A 73 18.98 0.27 1.66
C LEU A 73 19.76 -0.90 2.29
N GLY A 74 19.79 -2.07 1.65
CA GLY A 74 20.51 -3.25 2.12
C GLY A 74 19.72 -4.07 3.16
N GLY A 75 18.45 -3.79 3.37
CA GLY A 75 17.56 -4.60 4.21
C GLY A 75 17.10 -5.86 3.48
N ARG A 76 16.65 -6.87 4.24
CA ARG A 76 15.97 -8.03 3.67
C ARG A 76 14.49 -7.74 3.62
N ALA A 77 13.89 -7.83 2.45
CA ALA A 77 12.49 -7.59 2.21
C ALA A 77 11.81 -8.85 1.65
N GLY A 78 10.58 -9.10 2.07
CA GLY A 78 9.69 -10.09 1.48
C GLY A 78 8.35 -9.44 1.14
N PHE A 79 7.68 -9.97 0.14
CA PHE A 79 6.38 -9.50 -0.31
C PHE A 79 5.42 -10.68 -0.46
N ILE A 80 4.23 -10.55 0.08
CA ILE A 80 3.13 -11.50 -0.12
C ILE A 80 1.98 -10.75 -0.76
N GLY A 81 1.48 -11.28 -1.87
CA GLY A 81 0.38 -10.66 -2.60
C GLY A 81 -0.03 -11.55 -3.78
N ARG A 82 -1.19 -11.27 -4.38
CA ARG A 82 -1.78 -12.12 -5.41
C ARG A 82 -1.75 -11.48 -6.78
N VAL A 83 -0.96 -12.04 -7.68
CA VAL A 83 -0.98 -11.75 -9.13
C VAL A 83 -1.63 -12.89 -9.89
N ARG A 84 -2.11 -12.63 -11.08
CA ARG A 84 -2.56 -13.64 -12.04
C ARG A 84 -1.37 -14.15 -12.84
N ASN A 85 -1.45 -15.38 -13.34
CA ASN A 85 -0.52 -15.91 -14.32
C ASN A 85 -0.82 -15.30 -15.70
N ASP A 86 -0.50 -14.01 -15.84
CA ASP A 86 -0.65 -13.20 -17.04
C ASP A 86 0.63 -12.33 -17.26
N GLN A 87 0.65 -11.55 -18.33
CA GLN A 87 1.81 -10.70 -18.68
C GLN A 87 2.18 -9.76 -17.52
N LEU A 88 1.21 -9.02 -16.97
CA LEU A 88 1.46 -8.05 -15.91
C LEU A 88 1.89 -8.72 -14.59
N GLY A 89 1.34 -9.89 -14.28
CA GLY A 89 1.78 -10.72 -13.16
C GLY A 89 3.23 -11.19 -13.31
N GLY A 90 3.65 -11.50 -14.55
CA GLY A 90 5.04 -11.80 -14.89
C GLY A 90 5.96 -10.60 -14.66
N ILE A 91 5.57 -9.41 -15.12
CA ILE A 91 6.32 -8.15 -14.93
C ILE A 91 6.48 -7.87 -13.44
N PHE A 92 5.38 -7.85 -12.67
CA PHE A 92 5.44 -7.61 -11.23
C PHE A 92 6.38 -8.59 -10.53
N SER A 93 6.23 -9.88 -10.83
CA SER A 93 7.04 -10.94 -10.19
C SER A 93 8.53 -10.82 -10.53
N HIS A 94 8.84 -10.43 -11.77
CA HIS A 94 10.21 -10.18 -12.20
C HIS A 94 10.81 -9.00 -11.46
N ASP A 95 10.13 -7.85 -11.46
CA ASP A 95 10.65 -6.59 -10.94
C ASP A 95 10.90 -6.66 -9.43
N ILE A 96 9.94 -7.18 -8.66
CA ILE A 96 10.07 -7.27 -7.20
C ILE A 96 11.22 -8.20 -6.79
N ARG A 97 11.48 -9.27 -7.56
CA ARG A 97 12.63 -10.17 -7.35
C ARG A 97 13.94 -9.56 -7.82
N ALA A 98 13.93 -8.78 -8.89
CA ALA A 98 15.13 -8.15 -9.45
C ALA A 98 15.76 -7.16 -8.49
N VAL A 99 14.97 -6.51 -7.62
CA VAL A 99 15.48 -5.63 -6.55
C VAL A 99 15.93 -6.39 -5.30
N GLY A 100 15.86 -7.72 -5.28
CA GLY A 100 16.30 -8.57 -4.18
C GLY A 100 15.23 -8.83 -3.11
N ALA A 101 13.98 -8.43 -3.32
CA ALA A 101 12.89 -8.81 -2.43
C ALA A 101 12.40 -10.24 -2.72
N ARG A 102 12.12 -11.00 -1.67
CA ARG A 102 11.53 -12.34 -1.79
C ARG A 102 10.06 -12.23 -2.16
N PHE A 103 9.64 -12.91 -3.22
CA PHE A 103 8.24 -13.02 -3.64
C PHE A 103 7.97 -14.43 -4.15
N ASP A 104 7.39 -15.26 -3.31
CA ASP A 104 7.19 -16.68 -3.56
C ASP A 104 5.70 -17.06 -3.67
N THR A 105 4.77 -16.13 -3.47
CA THR A 105 3.34 -16.38 -3.64
C THR A 105 3.06 -16.89 -5.06
N PRO A 106 2.46 -18.08 -5.22
CA PRO A 106 2.17 -18.62 -6.54
C PRO A 106 1.19 -17.72 -7.30
N ALA A 107 1.45 -17.51 -8.58
CA ALA A 107 0.52 -16.76 -9.43
C ALA A 107 -0.81 -17.53 -9.59
N ALA A 108 -1.92 -16.84 -9.41
CA ALA A 108 -3.26 -17.42 -9.54
C ALA A 108 -3.53 -17.87 -10.98
N THR A 109 -4.07 -19.07 -11.16
CA THR A 109 -4.44 -19.61 -12.47
C THR A 109 -5.90 -19.33 -12.86
N THR A 110 -6.70 -18.87 -11.91
CA THR A 110 -8.13 -18.51 -12.09
C THR A 110 -8.42 -17.17 -11.39
N GLY A 111 -9.57 -16.59 -11.64
CA GLY A 111 -9.98 -15.31 -11.05
C GLY A 111 -9.66 -14.11 -11.93
N ALA A 112 -9.72 -12.91 -11.37
CA ALA A 112 -9.46 -11.66 -12.06
C ALA A 112 -8.00 -11.55 -12.56
N THR A 113 -7.78 -10.76 -13.61
CA THR A 113 -6.43 -10.45 -14.11
C THR A 113 -5.63 -9.64 -13.10
N THR A 114 -4.31 -9.55 -13.29
CA THR A 114 -3.42 -8.76 -12.44
C THR A 114 -3.87 -7.30 -12.39
N ALA A 115 -3.80 -6.71 -11.20
CA ALA A 115 -4.14 -5.32 -10.98
C ALA A 115 -3.26 -4.38 -11.81
N ARG A 116 -3.88 -3.33 -12.36
CA ARG A 116 -3.17 -2.32 -13.17
C ARG A 116 -3.74 -0.91 -12.91
N CYS A 117 -2.85 0.05 -12.94
CA CYS A 117 -3.20 1.47 -12.95
C CYS A 117 -2.80 2.06 -14.30
N LEU A 118 -3.76 2.42 -15.13
CA LEU A 118 -3.51 3.12 -16.38
C LEU A 118 -3.36 4.61 -16.04
N ILE A 119 -2.17 5.14 -16.29
CA ILE A 119 -1.80 6.51 -15.95
C ILE A 119 -1.61 7.28 -17.25
N TYR A 120 -2.58 8.10 -17.58
CA TYR A 120 -2.57 8.93 -18.78
C TYR A 120 -1.95 10.29 -18.45
N VAL A 121 -0.85 10.62 -19.14
CA VAL A 121 -0.12 11.87 -18.93
C VAL A 121 -0.33 12.77 -20.14
N THR A 122 -0.99 13.91 -19.94
CA THR A 122 -1.23 14.92 -20.99
C THR A 122 -0.04 15.89 -21.12
N PRO A 123 0.07 16.67 -22.23
CA PRO A 123 1.22 17.54 -22.49
C PRO A 123 1.48 18.62 -21.43
N ASP A 124 0.48 18.97 -20.62
CA ASP A 124 0.59 19.86 -19.47
C ASP A 124 1.05 19.15 -18.19
N ALA A 125 1.50 17.88 -18.31
CA ALA A 125 1.94 17.00 -17.23
C ALA A 125 0.84 16.60 -16.22
N GLU A 126 -0.45 16.82 -16.55
CA GLU A 126 -1.56 16.36 -15.74
C GLU A 126 -1.70 14.84 -15.86
N ARG A 127 -1.99 14.16 -14.72
CA ARG A 127 -2.13 12.71 -14.64
C ARG A 127 -3.57 12.31 -14.38
N THR A 128 -4.12 11.47 -15.25
CA THR A 128 -5.44 10.86 -15.09
C THR A 128 -5.26 9.37 -14.86
N MET A 129 -5.79 8.84 -13.77
CA MET A 129 -5.57 7.47 -13.33
C MET A 129 -6.84 6.65 -13.40
N CYS A 130 -6.76 5.48 -14.04
CA CYS A 130 -7.82 4.49 -14.10
C CYS A 130 -7.31 3.19 -13.50
N THR A 131 -7.81 2.84 -12.30
CA THR A 131 -7.28 1.75 -11.50
C THR A 131 -8.21 0.55 -11.46
N PHE A 132 -7.73 -0.58 -11.97
CA PHE A 132 -8.36 -1.88 -11.81
C PHE A 132 -7.61 -2.68 -10.73
N LEU A 133 -8.32 -3.06 -9.69
CA LEU A 133 -7.72 -3.70 -8.51
C LEU A 133 -7.47 -5.21 -8.69
N GLY A 134 -8.18 -5.85 -9.58
CA GLY A 134 -7.96 -7.22 -10.06
C GLY A 134 -7.68 -8.26 -8.99
N ALA A 135 -6.76 -9.16 -9.29
CA ALA A 135 -6.35 -10.26 -8.43
C ALA A 135 -5.88 -9.79 -7.05
N SER A 136 -5.40 -8.54 -6.92
CA SER A 136 -4.90 -8.03 -5.64
C SER A 136 -5.95 -8.00 -4.53
N THR A 137 -7.22 -7.87 -4.86
CA THR A 137 -8.32 -7.88 -3.89
C THR A 137 -8.77 -9.28 -3.48
N GLN A 138 -8.23 -10.30 -4.13
CA GLN A 138 -8.60 -11.71 -3.94
C GLN A 138 -7.57 -12.47 -3.08
N LEU A 139 -6.78 -11.77 -2.28
CA LEU A 139 -5.85 -12.36 -1.34
C LEU A 139 -6.62 -13.16 -0.27
N GLU A 140 -6.21 -14.41 -0.06
CA GLU A 140 -6.82 -15.33 0.89
C GLU A 140 -5.78 -15.87 1.89
N PRO A 141 -6.21 -16.43 3.03
CA PRO A 141 -5.29 -17.05 4.00
C PRO A 141 -4.37 -18.12 3.40
N ASP A 142 -4.86 -18.86 2.39
CA ASP A 142 -4.08 -19.91 1.71
C ASP A 142 -2.96 -19.36 0.82
N ASP A 143 -2.98 -18.08 0.48
CA ASP A 143 -1.89 -17.41 -0.26
C ASP A 143 -0.68 -17.07 0.65
N LEU A 144 -0.83 -17.24 1.98
CA LEU A 144 0.17 -16.84 2.95
C LEU A 144 1.35 -17.84 3.02
N ASP A 145 2.57 -17.36 2.79
CA ASP A 145 3.77 -18.07 3.24
C ASP A 145 3.99 -17.83 4.74
N LEU A 146 3.33 -18.63 5.58
CA LEU A 146 3.47 -18.52 7.05
C LEU A 146 4.89 -18.79 7.54
N SER A 147 5.74 -19.47 6.76
CA SER A 147 7.14 -19.65 7.11
C SER A 147 7.90 -18.33 6.97
N MET A 148 7.63 -17.58 5.91
CA MET A 148 8.19 -16.25 5.70
C MET A 148 7.73 -15.29 6.81
N VAL A 149 6.43 -15.34 7.16
CA VAL A 149 5.87 -14.53 8.25
C VAL A 149 6.56 -14.82 9.61
N ARG A 150 6.82 -16.09 9.94
CA ARG A 150 7.54 -16.47 11.18
C ARG A 150 8.98 -15.98 11.23
N ASP A 151 9.63 -15.85 10.06
CA ASP A 151 11.03 -15.42 9.96
C ASP A 151 11.18 -13.90 9.96
N THR A 152 10.06 -13.14 9.89
CA THR A 152 10.11 -11.69 9.81
C THR A 152 10.27 -11.03 11.18
N LYS A 153 10.92 -9.86 11.20
CA LYS A 153 10.94 -9.00 12.39
C LYS A 153 9.76 -8.03 12.44
N VAL A 154 9.34 -7.56 11.28
CA VAL A 154 8.24 -6.62 11.15
C VAL A 154 7.36 -7.09 10.01
N LEU A 155 6.12 -7.42 10.30
CA LEU A 155 5.06 -7.63 9.33
C LEU A 155 4.36 -6.29 9.10
N TYR A 156 4.37 -5.80 7.87
CA TYR A 156 3.71 -4.55 7.52
C TYR A 156 2.42 -4.82 6.74
N LEU A 157 1.31 -4.33 7.23
CA LEU A 157 -0.03 -4.46 6.67
C LEU A 157 -0.49 -3.12 6.09
N GLU A 158 -1.30 -3.16 5.04
CA GLU A 158 -1.82 -1.94 4.43
C GLU A 158 -3.34 -1.94 4.32
N GLY A 159 -3.97 -0.89 4.83
CA GLY A 159 -5.41 -0.74 4.97
C GLY A 159 -6.21 -0.85 3.67
N TYR A 160 -5.60 -0.60 2.52
CA TYR A 160 -6.29 -0.74 1.23
C TYR A 160 -6.91 -2.12 0.96
N LEU A 161 -6.40 -3.19 1.56
CA LEU A 161 -6.98 -4.53 1.40
C LEU A 161 -8.12 -4.81 2.40
N TRP A 162 -8.38 -3.91 3.32
CA TRP A 162 -9.34 -4.11 4.39
C TRP A 162 -10.81 -4.16 3.92
N ASP A 163 -11.10 -3.83 2.66
CA ASP A 163 -12.42 -4.01 2.05
C ASP A 163 -12.80 -5.49 1.87
N SER A 164 -11.83 -6.39 1.69
CA SER A 164 -12.07 -7.81 1.44
C SER A 164 -12.18 -8.62 2.75
N PRO A 165 -13.30 -9.33 3.00
CA PRO A 165 -13.39 -10.21 4.18
C PRO A 165 -12.35 -11.32 4.22
N ALA A 166 -11.90 -11.82 3.06
CA ALA A 166 -10.84 -12.81 2.97
C ALA A 166 -9.48 -12.22 3.35
N ALA A 167 -9.17 -11.02 2.85
CA ALA A 167 -7.95 -10.32 3.22
C ALA A 167 -7.93 -9.93 4.71
N LYS A 168 -9.06 -9.55 5.31
CA LYS A 168 -9.15 -9.34 6.78
C LYS A 168 -8.72 -10.59 7.55
N ARG A 169 -9.23 -11.77 7.17
CA ARG A 169 -8.83 -13.03 7.80
C ARG A 169 -7.35 -13.34 7.58
N ALA A 170 -6.83 -13.09 6.37
CA ALA A 170 -5.42 -13.27 6.06
C ALA A 170 -4.53 -12.36 6.93
N PHE A 171 -4.89 -11.09 7.10
CA PHE A 171 -4.17 -10.14 7.93
C PHE A 171 -4.12 -10.57 9.39
N ILE A 172 -5.26 -10.95 9.96
CA ILE A 172 -5.33 -11.41 11.36
C ILE A 172 -4.47 -12.66 11.54
N ALA A 173 -4.61 -13.66 10.65
CA ALA A 173 -3.82 -14.89 10.74
C ALA A 173 -2.30 -14.61 10.63
N ALA A 174 -1.90 -13.72 9.73
CA ALA A 174 -0.50 -13.33 9.60
C ALA A 174 0.02 -12.56 10.83
N ALA A 175 -0.78 -11.64 11.37
CA ALA A 175 -0.44 -10.86 12.55
C ALA A 175 -0.23 -11.78 13.78
N GLU A 176 -1.12 -12.73 13.98
CA GLU A 176 -1.02 -13.73 15.06
C GLU A 176 0.28 -14.53 14.94
N VAL A 177 0.55 -15.11 13.76
CA VAL A 177 1.76 -15.90 13.49
C VAL A 177 3.04 -15.08 13.67
N CYS A 178 3.04 -13.83 13.21
CA CYS A 178 4.19 -12.92 13.37
C CYS A 178 4.47 -12.65 14.86
N ARG A 179 3.44 -12.31 15.63
CA ARG A 179 3.56 -12.00 17.06
C ARG A 179 3.94 -13.23 17.89
N GLU A 180 3.38 -14.40 17.60
CA GLU A 180 3.77 -15.66 18.23
C GLU A 180 5.26 -15.98 18.00
N ALA A 181 5.82 -15.61 16.86
CA ALA A 181 7.23 -15.75 16.54
C ALA A 181 8.13 -14.64 17.15
N GLY A 182 7.54 -13.67 17.86
CA GLY A 182 8.26 -12.54 18.47
C GLY A 182 8.57 -11.40 17.50
N GLY A 183 7.90 -11.35 16.35
CA GLY A 183 7.91 -10.21 15.44
C GLY A 183 6.95 -9.10 15.86
N GLN A 184 7.01 -7.97 15.17
CA GLN A 184 6.14 -6.82 15.35
C GLN A 184 5.20 -6.68 14.15
N VAL A 185 3.99 -6.19 14.39
CA VAL A 185 3.02 -5.89 13.35
C VAL A 185 2.92 -4.38 13.15
N ALA A 186 3.20 -3.92 11.95
CA ALA A 186 3.01 -2.55 11.53
C ALA A 186 1.80 -2.44 10.59
N LEU A 187 1.03 -1.38 10.72
CA LEU A 187 -0.15 -1.09 9.89
C LEU A 187 -0.07 0.33 9.35
N SER A 188 -0.34 0.51 8.06
CA SER A 188 -0.76 1.80 7.50
C SER A 188 -2.26 1.81 7.29
N LEU A 189 -2.95 2.87 7.74
CA LEU A 189 -4.38 3.04 7.47
C LEU A 189 -4.68 3.28 5.99
N SER A 190 -3.76 3.90 5.28
CA SER A 190 -3.65 4.00 3.81
C SER A 190 -4.68 4.88 3.10
N ASP A 191 -5.92 4.98 3.58
CA ASP A 191 -6.99 5.73 2.94
C ASP A 191 -8.13 6.05 3.93
N GLY A 192 -8.43 7.33 4.08
CA GLY A 192 -9.50 7.81 4.96
C GLY A 192 -10.89 7.24 4.62
N PHE A 193 -11.21 7.07 3.31
CA PHE A 193 -12.49 6.48 2.91
C PHE A 193 -12.59 4.99 3.29
N CYS A 194 -11.49 4.25 3.26
CA CYS A 194 -11.47 2.87 3.74
C CYS A 194 -11.66 2.82 5.26
N VAL A 195 -11.02 3.74 5.99
CA VAL A 195 -11.19 3.88 7.44
C VAL A 195 -12.65 4.18 7.78
N ASP A 196 -13.30 5.12 7.09
CA ASP A 196 -14.71 5.47 7.32
C ASP A 196 -15.66 4.27 7.14
N ARG A 197 -15.43 3.47 6.10
CA ARG A 197 -16.26 2.29 5.83
C ARG A 197 -16.07 1.16 6.84
N HIS A 198 -14.90 1.04 7.43
CA HIS A 198 -14.49 -0.12 8.23
C HIS A 198 -13.96 0.24 9.62
N ARG A 199 -14.35 1.41 10.14
CA ARG A 199 -13.82 2.01 11.39
C ARG A 199 -13.74 1.03 12.56
N GLU A 200 -14.84 0.39 12.89
CA GLU A 200 -14.90 -0.54 14.03
C GLU A 200 -13.84 -1.65 13.89
N SER A 201 -13.78 -2.27 12.71
CA SER A 201 -12.83 -3.36 12.49
C SER A 201 -11.37 -2.88 12.37
N PHE A 202 -11.12 -1.61 11.97
CA PHE A 202 -9.79 -1.01 12.08
C PHE A 202 -9.40 -0.76 13.54
N LEU A 203 -10.33 -0.27 14.37
CA LEU A 203 -10.09 -0.11 15.81
C LEU A 203 -9.79 -1.44 16.48
N GLU A 204 -10.52 -2.51 16.15
CA GLU A 204 -10.24 -3.85 16.63
C GLU A 204 -8.83 -4.33 16.21
N LEU A 205 -8.45 -4.12 14.94
CA LEU A 205 -7.13 -4.49 14.44
C LEU A 205 -6.02 -3.70 15.15
N VAL A 206 -6.16 -2.38 15.25
CA VAL A 206 -5.18 -1.48 15.88
C VAL A 206 -4.98 -1.84 17.34
N ASN A 207 -6.07 -2.03 18.10
CA ASN A 207 -5.99 -2.32 19.52
C ASN A 207 -5.55 -3.76 19.83
N GLY A 208 -5.83 -4.72 18.93
CA GLY A 208 -5.59 -6.14 19.18
C GLY A 208 -4.28 -6.68 18.62
N HIS A 209 -3.82 -6.16 17.48
CA HIS A 209 -2.78 -6.82 16.68
C HIS A 209 -1.62 -5.93 16.24
N VAL A 210 -1.72 -4.61 16.37
CA VAL A 210 -0.74 -3.66 15.79
C VAL A 210 0.22 -3.13 16.85
N ASP A 211 1.50 -3.19 16.56
CA ASP A 211 2.58 -2.66 17.39
C ASP A 211 3.08 -1.30 16.89
N VAL A 212 3.01 -1.06 15.57
CA VAL A 212 3.43 0.19 14.92
C VAL A 212 2.33 0.68 13.98
N LEU A 213 1.81 1.88 14.21
CA LEU A 213 0.76 2.48 13.39
C LEU A 213 1.32 3.63 12.54
N PHE A 214 1.06 3.58 11.24
CA PHE A 214 1.27 4.68 10.29
C PHE A 214 -0.08 5.23 9.82
N ALA A 215 -0.23 6.53 9.85
CA ALA A 215 -1.41 7.23 9.36
C ALA A 215 -1.05 8.64 8.87
N ASN A 216 -1.94 9.27 8.14
CA ASN A 216 -1.92 10.71 7.99
C ASN A 216 -2.96 11.36 8.92
N GLU A 217 -2.95 12.71 8.98
CA GLU A 217 -3.87 13.46 9.83
C GLU A 217 -5.34 13.18 9.51
N VAL A 218 -5.69 13.06 8.22
CA VAL A 218 -7.08 12.77 7.80
C VAL A 218 -7.51 11.38 8.24
N GLU A 219 -6.66 10.38 8.05
CA GLU A 219 -6.93 8.99 8.43
C GLU A 219 -7.13 8.83 9.93
N ILE A 220 -6.27 9.46 10.75
CA ILE A 220 -6.39 9.32 12.21
C ILE A 220 -7.61 10.06 12.76
N LYS A 221 -7.96 11.23 12.19
CA LYS A 221 -9.18 11.94 12.53
C LYS A 221 -10.42 11.13 12.14
N SER A 222 -10.43 10.51 10.96
CA SER A 222 -11.50 9.62 10.53
C SER A 222 -11.64 8.41 11.47
N LEU A 223 -10.54 7.76 11.86
CA LEU A 223 -10.56 6.58 12.73
C LEU A 223 -11.23 6.89 14.09
N TYR A 224 -11.00 8.06 14.64
CA TYR A 224 -11.51 8.45 15.95
C TYR A 224 -12.71 9.42 15.92
N GLU A 225 -13.28 9.67 14.75
CA GLU A 225 -14.45 10.54 14.52
C GLU A 225 -14.29 11.91 15.20
N THR A 226 -13.24 12.61 14.84
CA THR A 226 -12.95 13.94 15.38
C THR A 226 -12.33 14.84 14.31
N ASP A 227 -12.66 16.13 14.34
CA ASP A 227 -12.02 17.13 13.48
C ASP A 227 -10.77 17.75 14.14
N ASP A 228 -10.56 17.49 15.44
CA ASP A 228 -9.42 18.00 16.18
C ASP A 228 -8.28 16.99 16.24
N PHE A 229 -7.10 17.41 15.76
CA PHE A 229 -5.92 16.55 15.68
C PHE A 229 -5.38 16.14 17.05
N GLU A 230 -5.37 17.05 18.02
CA GLU A 230 -4.88 16.73 19.37
C GLU A 230 -5.80 15.71 20.07
N THR A 231 -7.11 15.85 19.90
CA THR A 231 -8.08 14.85 20.38
C THR A 231 -7.84 13.47 19.73
N ALA A 232 -7.51 13.42 18.42
CA ALA A 232 -7.17 12.16 17.75
C ALA A 232 -5.89 11.54 18.32
N LEU A 233 -4.86 12.37 18.59
CA LEU A 233 -3.61 11.93 19.23
C LEU A 233 -3.82 11.38 20.64
N GLU A 234 -4.66 12.02 21.45
CA GLU A 234 -5.01 11.54 22.79
C GLU A 234 -5.70 10.17 22.74
N LYS A 235 -6.63 9.99 21.78
CA LYS A 235 -7.38 8.74 21.63
C LYS A 235 -6.51 7.59 21.12
N VAL A 236 -5.56 7.85 20.22
CA VAL A 236 -4.64 6.81 19.70
C VAL A 236 -3.49 6.54 20.67
N GLY A 237 -3.19 7.46 21.57
CA GLY A 237 -2.09 7.32 22.54
C GLY A 237 -2.20 6.04 23.35
N GLY A 238 -1.13 5.24 23.36
CA GLY A 238 -1.06 3.98 24.11
C GLY A 238 -1.65 2.74 23.39
N CYS A 239 -2.29 2.88 22.22
CA CYS A 239 -2.79 1.72 21.47
C CYS A 239 -1.65 0.87 20.88
N CYS A 240 -0.57 1.51 20.43
CA CYS A 240 0.57 0.89 19.79
C CYS A 240 1.89 1.32 20.46
N SER A 241 2.95 0.53 20.29
CA SER A 241 4.28 0.87 20.80
C SER A 241 4.87 2.10 20.14
N VAL A 242 4.59 2.28 18.84
CA VAL A 242 4.98 3.44 18.03
C VAL A 242 3.83 3.85 17.13
N ILE A 243 3.58 5.16 17.06
CA ILE A 243 2.57 5.74 16.19
C ILE A 243 3.25 6.88 15.44
N ALA A 244 3.20 6.85 14.10
CA ALA A 244 3.77 7.89 13.24
C ALA A 244 2.68 8.47 12.34
N ILE A 245 2.43 9.77 12.48
CA ILE A 245 1.36 10.46 11.75
C ILE A 245 1.95 11.57 10.91
N THR A 246 1.74 11.50 9.59
CA THR A 246 2.14 12.54 8.65
C THR A 246 1.09 13.65 8.56
N ARG A 247 1.55 14.90 8.34
CA ARG A 247 0.72 16.11 8.32
C ARG A 247 1.03 17.00 7.12
N GLY A 248 1.42 16.38 6.00
CA GLY A 248 1.80 17.11 4.79
C GLY A 248 2.86 18.17 5.07
N GLY A 249 2.61 19.42 4.70
CA GLY A 249 3.54 20.55 4.92
C GLY A 249 3.86 20.88 6.37
N GLU A 250 3.14 20.34 7.35
CA GLU A 250 3.41 20.50 8.78
C GLU A 250 4.38 19.44 9.34
N GLY A 251 4.85 18.51 8.49
CA GLY A 251 5.78 17.47 8.88
C GLY A 251 5.10 16.23 9.46
N SER A 252 5.55 15.75 10.61
CA SER A 252 4.99 14.56 11.23
C SER A 252 5.06 14.58 12.75
N VAL A 253 4.21 13.78 13.37
CA VAL A 253 4.21 13.52 14.82
C VAL A 253 4.49 12.03 15.05
N VAL A 254 5.42 11.74 15.96
CA VAL A 254 5.69 10.37 16.41
C VAL A 254 5.40 10.27 17.90
N LEU A 255 4.65 9.23 18.28
CA LEU A 255 4.38 8.87 19.68
C LEU A 255 5.04 7.53 20.00
N SER A 256 5.66 7.40 21.16
CA SER A 256 6.13 6.12 21.70
C SER A 256 6.15 6.18 23.23
N GLY A 257 5.35 5.35 23.87
CA GLY A 257 5.07 5.49 25.30
C GLY A 257 4.58 6.90 25.64
N ASP A 258 5.16 7.52 26.65
CA ASP A 258 4.82 8.90 27.06
C ASP A 258 5.56 9.99 26.26
N GLN A 259 6.33 9.59 25.26
CA GLN A 259 7.14 10.54 24.47
C GLN A 259 6.40 10.94 23.18
N ARG A 260 6.52 12.24 22.85
CA ARG A 260 6.03 12.81 21.59
C ARG A 260 7.14 13.61 20.93
N TRP A 261 7.34 13.38 19.64
CA TRP A 261 8.24 14.13 18.78
C TRP A 261 7.46 14.80 17.66
N ASN A 262 7.64 16.12 17.52
CA ASN A 262 7.16 16.85 16.35
C ASN A 262 8.34 17.03 15.40
N ILE A 263 8.23 16.51 14.21
CA ILE A 263 9.30 16.48 13.20
C ILE A 263 8.85 17.37 12.04
N GLY A 264 9.56 18.46 11.80
CA GLY A 264 9.29 19.37 10.68
C GLY A 264 9.72 18.77 9.34
N ILE A 265 9.27 19.39 8.26
CA ILE A 265 9.73 19.03 6.92
C ILE A 265 11.20 19.40 6.74
N PHE A 266 11.95 18.55 6.06
CA PHE A 266 13.34 18.81 5.70
C PHE A 266 13.43 18.94 4.17
N GLY A 267 13.36 20.18 3.69
CA GLY A 267 13.42 20.47 2.26
C GLY A 267 14.86 20.45 1.74
N LEU A 268 15.19 19.47 0.92
CA LEU A 268 16.49 19.32 0.25
C LEU A 268 16.41 19.57 -1.25
N GLY A 269 15.56 20.45 -1.73
CA GLY A 269 15.49 20.70 -3.16
C GLY A 269 14.27 21.46 -3.61
N GLU A 270 14.12 21.59 -4.92
CA GLU A 270 12.95 22.16 -5.56
C GLU A 270 11.83 21.10 -5.58
N LEU A 271 10.62 21.52 -5.19
CA LEU A 271 9.45 20.65 -5.25
C LEU A 271 9.06 20.40 -6.72
N VAL A 272 9.16 19.13 -7.16
CA VAL A 272 8.76 18.73 -8.51
C VAL A 272 7.35 18.15 -8.51
N ASP A 273 7.06 17.25 -7.58
CA ASP A 273 5.70 16.74 -7.32
C ASP A 273 5.59 16.25 -5.87
N THR A 274 4.38 15.91 -5.42
CA THR A 274 4.09 15.46 -4.06
C THR A 274 3.84 13.95 -3.97
N THR A 275 4.17 13.18 -4.99
CA THR A 275 3.98 11.72 -4.99
C THR A 275 4.80 11.07 -3.88
N GLY A 276 4.11 10.41 -2.95
CA GLY A 276 4.74 9.74 -1.80
C GLY A 276 5.24 10.68 -0.70
N ALA A 277 4.85 11.94 -0.71
CA ALA A 277 5.29 12.92 0.29
C ALA A 277 4.57 12.79 1.66
N GLY A 278 3.55 11.95 1.77
CA GLY A 278 2.81 11.68 3.01
C GLY A 278 1.65 12.60 3.26
#